data_2a29bc92b542b4dc4decb675644e4773
#
_entry.id   2a29bc92b542b4dc4decb675644e4773
#
_cell.length_a   1.000
_cell.length_b   1.000
_cell.length_c   1.000
_cell.angle_alpha   90.00
_cell.angle_beta   90.00
_cell.angle_gamma   90.00
#
_symmetry.space_group_name_H-M   'P 1'
#
loop_
_entity.id
_entity.type
_entity.pdbx_description
1 polymer ?
#
loop_
_entity_poly.entity_id
_entity_poly.type
_entity_poly.pdbx_seq_one_letter_code
_entity_poly.pdbx_strand_id
1 'polypeptide(L)'
;RNTSFISRVETTTTTTPGSAPTTTFTVETKSILSGIIFGLVPYINGQGQITLTISPIVSNLVELNPQTIGTGDSQVEIKLPIVDLRELSTTIRLQDGQMIIIGGLIDRKERLKENKVPFLGDLPFIKHLFTSVDKTMDNTELVIMLTPKLAIN
;
A
#
# COMPACT_ATOMS: atom_id res chain seq x y z
N ARG A 1 -4.55 -0.61 9.21
CA ARG A 1 -3.76 -1.79 9.61
C ARG A 1 -2.28 -1.42 9.67
N ASN A 2 -1.59 -1.85 10.70
CA ASN A 2 -0.16 -1.65 10.85
C ASN A 2 0.57 -2.99 10.63
N THR A 3 1.59 -3.01 9.78
CA THR A 3 2.36 -4.21 9.47
C THR A 3 3.84 -3.91 9.73
N SER A 4 4.48 -4.68 10.60
CA SER A 4 5.91 -4.53 10.91
C SER A 4 6.74 -5.36 9.94
N PHE A 5 7.89 -4.83 9.55
CA PHE A 5 8.88 -5.50 8.72
C PHE A 5 10.30 -5.17 9.19
N ILE A 6 11.25 -5.99 8.81
CA ILE A 6 12.67 -5.77 9.10
C ILE A 6 13.21 -4.72 8.13
N SER A 7 13.65 -3.57 8.66
CA SER A 7 14.19 -2.46 7.86
C SER A 7 15.70 -2.50 7.73
N ARG A 8 16.39 -3.12 8.69
CA ARG A 8 17.83 -3.19 8.75
C ARG A 8 18.28 -4.46 9.45
N VAL A 9 19.32 -5.08 8.93
CA VAL A 9 20.04 -6.17 9.57
C VAL A 9 21.52 -5.76 9.62
N GLU A 10 22.09 -5.67 10.79
CA GLU A 10 23.53 -5.48 11.00
C GLU A 10 24.15 -6.79 11.46
N THR A 11 25.23 -7.19 10.80
CA THR A 11 25.97 -8.40 11.13
C THR A 11 27.33 -8.02 11.69
N THR A 12 27.60 -8.44 12.90
CA THR A 12 28.90 -8.26 13.54
C THR A 12 29.55 -9.63 13.73
N THR A 13 30.69 -9.87 13.09
CA THR A 13 31.47 -11.07 13.28
C THR A 13 32.68 -10.78 14.16
N THR A 14 32.77 -11.45 15.29
CA THR A 14 33.92 -11.36 16.21
C THR A 14 34.76 -12.60 16.07
N THR A 15 36.05 -12.42 15.74
CA THR A 15 37.03 -13.50 15.62
C THR A 15 38.00 -13.40 16.78
N THR A 16 38.04 -14.39 17.64
CA THR A 16 39.01 -14.50 18.71
C THR A 16 40.05 -15.58 18.32
N PRO A 17 41.35 -15.31 18.40
CA PRO A 17 42.35 -16.32 18.10
C PRO A 17 42.16 -17.59 18.92
N GLY A 18 42.01 -18.76 18.25
CA GLY A 18 41.79 -20.05 18.89
C GLY A 18 40.33 -20.42 19.14
N SER A 19 39.37 -19.60 18.75
CA SER A 19 37.92 -19.89 18.84
C SER A 19 37.25 -19.77 17.47
N ALA A 20 36.13 -20.48 17.30
CA ALA A 20 35.29 -20.32 16.11
C ALA A 20 34.74 -18.87 16.03
N PRO A 21 34.65 -18.27 14.83
CA PRO A 21 34.05 -16.95 14.67
C PRO A 21 32.60 -16.94 15.14
N THR A 22 32.24 -15.93 15.94
CA THR A 22 30.87 -15.75 16.41
C THR A 22 30.22 -14.62 15.61
N THR A 23 29.09 -14.89 14.98
CA THR A 23 28.31 -13.91 14.21
C THR A 23 27.06 -13.52 15.01
N THR A 24 26.90 -12.22 15.24
CA THR A 24 25.74 -11.66 15.92
C THR A 24 24.92 -10.82 14.93
N PHE A 25 23.61 -11.02 14.91
CA PHE A 25 22.68 -10.26 14.08
C PHE A 25 21.91 -9.27 14.95
N THR A 26 21.96 -8.00 14.57
CA THR A 26 21.11 -6.94 15.16
C THR A 26 20.06 -6.55 14.14
N VAL A 27 18.80 -6.62 14.52
CA VAL A 27 17.65 -6.43 13.63
C VAL A 27 16.87 -5.20 14.05
N GLU A 28 16.67 -4.25 13.13
CA GLU A 28 15.81 -3.08 13.31
C GLU A 28 14.50 -3.31 12.55
N THR A 29 13.38 -3.07 13.24
CA THR A 29 12.05 -3.19 12.64
C THR A 29 11.39 -1.84 12.44
N LYS A 30 10.71 -1.66 11.33
CA LYS A 30 9.82 -0.53 11.03
C LYS A 30 8.41 -1.02 10.77
N SER A 31 7.45 -0.11 10.86
CA SER A 31 6.06 -0.43 10.57
C SER A 31 5.53 0.43 9.42
N ILE A 32 4.68 -0.17 8.60
CA ILE A 32 3.93 0.50 7.53
C ILE A 32 2.46 0.52 7.91
N LEU A 33 1.87 1.70 7.79
CA LEU A 33 0.44 1.90 7.95
C LEU A 33 -0.26 1.64 6.62
N SER A 34 -1.14 0.63 6.59
CA SER A 34 -2.00 0.31 5.45
C SER A 34 -3.44 0.71 5.77
N GLY A 35 -4.06 1.50 4.89
CA GLY A 35 -5.40 2.02 5.06
C GLY A 35 -5.57 3.41 4.48
N ILE A 36 -6.53 4.16 5.00
CA ILE A 36 -6.83 5.52 4.58
C ILE A 36 -6.42 6.48 5.69
N ILE A 37 -5.60 7.46 5.33
CA ILE A 37 -5.21 8.59 6.18
C ILE A 37 -5.90 9.82 5.61
N PHE A 38 -6.50 10.62 6.47
CA PHE A 38 -7.27 11.76 6.05
C PHE A 38 -6.82 13.02 6.78
N GLY A 39 -6.21 13.94 6.05
CA GLY A 39 -5.81 15.26 6.54
C GLY A 39 -6.88 16.31 6.21
N LEU A 40 -7.28 17.10 7.21
CA LEU A 40 -8.23 18.19 7.09
C LEU A 40 -7.68 19.43 7.77
N VAL A 41 -7.59 20.54 7.01
CA VAL A 41 -7.17 21.84 7.54
C VAL A 41 -8.22 22.89 7.20
N PRO A 42 -9.11 23.27 8.13
CA PRO A 42 -10.08 24.33 7.95
C PRO A 42 -9.45 25.70 8.21
N TYR A 43 -9.88 26.69 7.42
CA TYR A 43 -9.62 28.11 7.64
C TYR A 43 -10.91 28.88 7.47
N ILE A 44 -11.26 29.72 8.43
CA ILE A 44 -12.48 30.55 8.42
C ILE A 44 -12.06 32.00 8.33
N ASN A 45 -12.58 32.71 7.34
CA ASN A 45 -12.37 34.15 7.21
C ASN A 45 -13.35 34.96 8.05
N GLY A 46 -13.12 36.27 8.19
CA GLY A 46 -13.98 37.18 8.95
C GLY A 46 -15.42 37.32 8.42
N GLN A 47 -15.73 36.78 7.23
CA GLN A 47 -17.05 36.78 6.59
C GLN A 47 -17.79 35.45 6.76
N GLY A 48 -17.25 34.51 7.55
CA GLY A 48 -17.86 33.19 7.78
C GLY A 48 -17.68 32.22 6.61
N GLN A 49 -16.84 32.52 5.63
CA GLN A 49 -16.52 31.60 4.54
C GLN A 49 -15.45 30.60 5.00
N ILE A 50 -15.69 29.33 4.74
CA ILE A 50 -14.81 28.23 5.14
C ILE A 50 -13.96 27.81 3.95
N THR A 51 -12.65 27.91 4.07
CA THR A 51 -11.68 27.30 3.15
C THR A 51 -11.19 26.02 3.78
N LEU A 52 -11.32 24.92 3.08
CA LEU A 52 -10.97 23.58 3.55
C LEU A 52 -9.92 22.96 2.66
N THR A 53 -8.75 22.67 3.20
CA THR A 53 -7.73 21.88 2.52
C THR A 53 -7.87 20.43 2.97
N ILE A 54 -7.97 19.53 2.00
CA ILE A 54 -8.26 18.12 2.18
C ILE A 54 -7.14 17.31 1.52
N SER A 55 -6.54 16.40 2.27
CA SER A 55 -5.43 15.56 1.80
C SER A 55 -5.68 14.10 2.17
N PRO A 56 -6.49 13.36 1.39
CA PRO A 56 -6.63 11.92 1.56
C PRO A 56 -5.39 11.20 1.02
N ILE A 57 -4.93 10.21 1.77
CA ILE A 57 -3.83 9.30 1.40
C ILE A 57 -4.35 7.88 1.57
N VAL A 58 -4.27 7.09 0.50
CA VAL A 58 -4.59 5.66 0.52
C VAL A 58 -3.29 4.89 0.39
N SER A 59 -2.98 4.07 1.40
CA SER A 59 -1.80 3.20 1.44
C SER A 59 -2.25 1.74 1.49
N ASN A 60 -1.84 0.94 0.53
CA ASN A 60 -2.13 -0.49 0.48
C ASN A 60 -0.83 -1.28 0.46
N LEU A 61 -0.65 -2.17 1.44
CA LEU A 61 0.41 -3.16 1.38
C LEU A 61 0.03 -4.21 0.34
N VAL A 62 0.79 -4.26 -0.76
CA VAL A 62 0.56 -5.20 -1.87
C VAL A 62 1.15 -6.56 -1.52
N GLU A 63 2.42 -6.58 -1.13
CA GLU A 63 3.18 -7.81 -0.91
C GLU A 63 4.33 -7.58 0.08
N LEU A 64 4.74 -8.64 0.73
CA LEU A 64 5.99 -8.74 1.48
C LEU A 64 6.95 -9.62 0.69
N ASN A 65 7.84 -9.00 -0.09
CA ASN A 65 8.79 -9.71 -0.94
C ASN A 65 9.95 -10.25 -0.10
N PRO A 66 10.13 -11.57 -0.02
CA PRO A 66 11.25 -12.16 0.71
C PRO A 66 12.57 -11.91 -0.03
N GLN A 67 13.58 -11.46 0.71
CA GLN A 67 14.93 -11.25 0.24
C GLN A 67 15.89 -11.99 1.18
N THR A 68 16.80 -12.78 0.63
CA THR A 68 17.84 -13.46 1.40
C THR A 68 19.11 -12.62 1.40
N ILE A 69 19.61 -12.28 2.57
CA ILE A 69 20.86 -11.55 2.76
C ILE A 69 21.87 -12.47 3.43
N GLY A 70 23.12 -12.45 2.93
CA GLY A 70 24.21 -13.27 3.44
C GLY A 70 24.59 -14.41 2.49
N THR A 71 25.65 -15.12 2.85
CA THR A 71 26.19 -16.26 2.09
C THR A 71 26.49 -17.43 3.02
N GLY A 72 26.31 -18.65 2.52
CA GLY A 72 26.57 -19.88 3.29
C GLY A 72 25.61 -20.06 4.46
N ASP A 73 26.12 -20.52 5.61
CA ASP A 73 25.30 -20.81 6.81
C ASP A 73 24.83 -19.54 7.56
N SER A 74 25.22 -18.35 7.12
CA SER A 74 24.84 -17.07 7.72
C SER A 74 23.80 -16.32 6.86
N GLN A 75 22.81 -17.01 6.33
CA GLN A 75 21.74 -16.42 5.56
C GLN A 75 20.58 -15.97 6.48
N VAL A 76 20.08 -14.75 6.23
CA VAL A 76 18.89 -14.20 6.90
C VAL A 76 17.86 -13.81 5.85
N GLU A 77 16.63 -14.31 5.99
CA GLU A 77 15.52 -13.91 5.15
C GLU A 77 14.87 -12.64 5.76
N ILE A 78 14.82 -11.58 4.98
CA ILE A 78 14.09 -10.37 5.29
C ILE A 78 12.90 -10.22 4.34
N LYS A 79 11.82 -9.56 4.78
CA LYS A 79 10.62 -9.32 3.96
C LYS A 79 10.50 -7.84 3.69
N LEU A 80 10.70 -7.45 2.44
CA LEU A 80 10.56 -6.05 2.01
C LEU A 80 9.12 -5.77 1.58
N PRO A 81 8.47 -4.75 2.15
CA PRO A 81 7.11 -4.39 1.79
C PRO A 81 7.06 -3.65 0.45
N ILE A 82 6.14 -4.06 -0.41
CA ILE A 82 5.74 -3.33 -1.60
C ILE A 82 4.42 -2.62 -1.27
N VAL A 83 4.41 -1.30 -1.38
CA VAL A 83 3.27 -0.45 -1.00
C VAL A 83 2.78 0.32 -2.20
N ASP A 84 1.48 0.27 -2.43
CA ASP A 84 0.77 1.12 -3.38
C ASP A 84 0.24 2.34 -2.62
N LEU A 85 0.79 3.51 -2.93
CA LEU A 85 0.46 4.78 -2.29
C LEU A 85 -0.25 5.69 -3.28
N ARG A 86 -1.41 6.23 -2.88
CA ARG A 86 -2.16 7.24 -3.63
C ARG A 86 -2.45 8.40 -2.74
N GLU A 87 -2.14 9.59 -3.23
CA GLU A 87 -2.33 10.84 -2.52
C GLU A 87 -3.09 11.83 -3.42
N LEU A 88 -4.02 12.55 -2.83
CA LEU A 88 -4.70 13.67 -3.44
C LEU A 88 -4.62 14.85 -2.47
N SER A 89 -4.41 16.07 -2.98
CA SER A 89 -4.52 17.29 -2.19
C SER A 89 -5.38 18.29 -2.94
N THR A 90 -6.41 18.80 -2.26
CA THR A 90 -7.31 19.78 -2.86
C THR A 90 -7.75 20.83 -1.84
N THR A 91 -7.96 22.06 -2.31
CA THR A 91 -8.45 23.16 -1.48
C THR A 91 -9.75 23.67 -2.06
N ILE A 92 -10.78 23.76 -1.23
CA ILE A 92 -12.12 24.18 -1.60
C ILE A 92 -12.63 25.29 -0.67
N ARG A 93 -13.55 26.10 -1.19
CA ARG A 93 -14.25 27.12 -0.43
C ARG A 93 -15.71 26.74 -0.30
N LEU A 94 -16.24 26.82 0.92
CA LEU A 94 -17.57 26.37 1.28
C LEU A 94 -18.26 27.41 2.18
N GLN A 95 -19.56 27.36 2.18
CA GLN A 95 -20.38 28.06 3.19
C GLN A 95 -20.77 27.09 4.30
N ASP A 96 -21.21 27.64 5.43
CA ASP A 96 -21.72 26.83 6.55
C ASP A 96 -22.88 25.95 6.11
N GLY A 97 -22.81 24.66 6.45
CA GLY A 97 -23.81 23.66 6.07
C GLY A 97 -23.81 23.22 4.61
N GLN A 98 -22.92 23.76 3.77
CA GLN A 98 -22.80 23.35 2.37
C GLN A 98 -22.11 21.99 2.25
N MET A 99 -22.80 21.01 1.68
CA MET A 99 -22.26 19.69 1.42
C MET A 99 -21.42 19.68 0.14
N ILE A 100 -20.27 19.01 0.19
CA ILE A 100 -19.43 18.74 -0.97
C ILE A 100 -19.14 17.25 -1.09
N ILE A 101 -19.05 16.79 -2.32
CA ILE A 101 -18.63 15.44 -2.69
C ILE A 101 -17.33 15.54 -3.48
N ILE A 102 -16.30 14.82 -3.03
CA ILE A 102 -15.01 14.72 -3.69
C ILE A 102 -14.85 13.26 -4.11
N GLY A 103 -14.77 13.03 -5.41
CA GLY A 103 -14.45 11.73 -5.99
C GLY A 103 -13.02 11.76 -6.56
N GLY A 104 -12.40 10.61 -6.64
CA GLY A 104 -11.03 10.47 -7.17
C GLY A 104 -10.38 9.18 -6.68
N LEU A 105 -9.10 9.05 -6.64
CA LEU A 105 -8.37 7.88 -6.13
C LEU A 105 -8.95 6.54 -6.64
N ILE A 106 -9.06 6.43 -7.97
CA ILE A 106 -9.59 5.23 -8.64
C ILE A 106 -8.52 4.14 -8.62
N ASP A 107 -8.88 2.96 -8.13
CA ASP A 107 -8.09 1.73 -8.23
C ASP A 107 -8.74 0.78 -9.23
N ARG A 108 -7.98 0.39 -10.24
CA ARG A 108 -8.41 -0.61 -11.22
C ARG A 108 -7.44 -1.78 -11.16
N LYS A 109 -7.94 -2.92 -10.73
CA LYS A 109 -7.21 -4.20 -10.73
C LYS A 109 -7.79 -5.12 -11.78
N GLU A 110 -6.96 -5.51 -12.71
CA GLU A 110 -7.29 -6.55 -13.69
C GLU A 110 -6.54 -7.83 -13.28
N ARG A 111 -7.30 -8.90 -13.08
CA ARG A 111 -6.76 -10.22 -12.82
C ARG A 111 -7.15 -11.15 -13.95
N LEU A 112 -6.16 -11.64 -14.65
CA LEU A 112 -6.29 -12.66 -15.67
C LEU A 112 -5.85 -14.00 -15.08
N LYS A 113 -6.76 -14.97 -15.01
CA LYS A 113 -6.46 -16.32 -14.62
C LYS A 113 -6.70 -17.24 -15.80
N GLU A 114 -5.63 -17.79 -16.35
CA GLU A 114 -5.67 -18.76 -17.43
C GLU A 114 -5.48 -20.16 -16.83
N ASN A 115 -6.47 -21.02 -16.98
CA ASN A 115 -6.41 -22.42 -16.63
C ASN A 115 -6.36 -23.22 -17.93
N LYS A 116 -5.25 -23.91 -18.18
CA LYS A 116 -5.09 -24.75 -19.36
C LYS A 116 -4.76 -26.20 -18.98
N VAL A 117 -5.25 -27.14 -19.77
CA VAL A 117 -4.84 -28.53 -19.63
C VAL A 117 -3.46 -28.70 -20.28
N PRO A 118 -2.43 -29.24 -19.56
CA PRO A 118 -1.11 -29.47 -20.14
C PRO A 118 -1.21 -30.30 -21.44
N PHE A 119 -0.38 -30.00 -22.42
CA PHE A 119 -0.30 -30.58 -23.76
C PHE A 119 -1.49 -30.28 -24.70
N LEU A 120 -2.74 -30.35 -24.24
CA LEU A 120 -3.93 -30.13 -25.05
C LEU A 120 -4.24 -28.63 -25.23
N GLY A 121 -3.94 -27.80 -24.23
CA GLY A 121 -4.11 -26.34 -24.29
C GLY A 121 -3.08 -25.61 -25.18
N ASP A 122 -2.02 -26.27 -25.63
CA ASP A 122 -0.97 -25.67 -26.47
C ASP A 122 -1.15 -26.02 -27.97
N LEU A 123 -2.11 -26.86 -28.33
CA LEU A 123 -2.40 -27.25 -29.73
C LEU A 123 -3.19 -26.17 -30.46
N PRO A 124 -2.75 -25.69 -31.66
CA PRO A 124 -3.30 -24.50 -32.32
C PRO A 124 -4.78 -24.63 -32.74
N PHE A 125 -5.30 -25.84 -32.96
CA PHE A 125 -6.67 -26.04 -33.38
C PHE A 125 -7.68 -26.30 -32.27
N ILE A 126 -7.22 -26.85 -31.12
CA ILE A 126 -8.12 -27.28 -30.04
C ILE A 126 -7.90 -26.48 -28.75
N LYS A 127 -6.98 -25.52 -28.74
CA LYS A 127 -6.64 -24.65 -27.60
C LYS A 127 -7.89 -24.09 -26.89
N HIS A 128 -8.87 -23.59 -27.68
CA HIS A 128 -10.09 -22.97 -27.15
C HIS A 128 -11.01 -23.93 -26.38
N LEU A 129 -10.91 -25.23 -26.62
CA LEU A 129 -11.72 -26.26 -25.93
C LEU A 129 -11.09 -26.66 -24.58
N PHE A 130 -9.77 -26.42 -24.41
CA PHE A 130 -9.00 -26.87 -23.25
C PHE A 130 -8.35 -25.73 -22.47
N THR A 131 -8.76 -24.48 -22.76
CA THR A 131 -8.30 -23.28 -22.05
C THR A 131 -9.50 -22.50 -21.55
N SER A 132 -9.57 -22.25 -20.25
CA SER A 132 -10.52 -21.34 -19.62
C SER A 132 -9.79 -20.09 -19.19
N VAL A 133 -10.29 -18.92 -19.59
CA VAL A 133 -9.74 -17.61 -19.24
C VAL A 133 -10.77 -16.88 -18.40
N ASP A 134 -10.45 -16.71 -17.12
CA ASP A 134 -11.24 -15.91 -16.19
C ASP A 134 -10.61 -14.52 -16.07
N LYS A 135 -11.34 -13.52 -16.57
CA LYS A 135 -10.94 -12.12 -16.47
C LYS A 135 -11.80 -11.41 -15.43
N THR A 136 -11.19 -11.06 -14.29
CA THR A 136 -11.84 -10.29 -13.23
C THR A 136 -11.31 -8.86 -13.24
N MET A 137 -12.23 -7.89 -13.27
CA MET A 137 -11.91 -6.46 -13.15
C MET A 137 -12.52 -5.93 -11.86
N ASP A 138 -11.67 -5.49 -10.94
CA ASP A 138 -12.07 -4.82 -9.71
C ASP A 138 -11.79 -3.33 -9.87
N ASN A 139 -12.85 -2.51 -9.83
CA ASN A 139 -12.75 -1.05 -9.83
C ASN A 139 -13.19 -0.55 -8.45
N THR A 140 -12.31 0.17 -7.78
CA THR A 140 -12.60 0.80 -6.49
C THR A 140 -12.37 2.29 -6.60
N GLU A 141 -13.31 3.10 -6.15
CA GLU A 141 -13.22 4.56 -6.11
C GLU A 141 -13.45 5.05 -4.68
N LEU A 142 -12.60 5.97 -4.22
CA LEU A 142 -12.80 6.67 -2.97
C LEU A 142 -13.67 7.90 -3.21
N VAL A 143 -14.84 7.94 -2.58
CA VAL A 143 -15.74 9.09 -2.58
C VAL A 143 -15.83 9.63 -1.16
N ILE A 144 -15.53 10.92 -1.00
CA ILE A 144 -15.55 11.62 0.29
C ILE A 144 -16.67 12.65 0.27
N MET A 145 -17.56 12.54 1.24
CA MET A 145 -18.64 13.49 1.44
C MET A 145 -18.42 14.29 2.73
N LEU A 146 -18.41 15.61 2.63
CA LEU A 146 -18.14 16.51 3.73
C LEU A 146 -19.19 17.62 3.82
N THR A 147 -19.59 17.92 5.05
CA THR A 147 -20.48 19.04 5.36
C THR A 147 -19.89 19.78 6.55
N PRO A 148 -19.24 20.94 6.35
CA PRO A 148 -18.73 21.73 7.45
C PRO A 148 -19.88 22.40 8.20
N LYS A 149 -19.76 22.51 9.53
CA LYS A 149 -20.65 23.27 10.40
C LYS A 149 -19.85 24.22 11.25
N LEU A 150 -20.25 25.47 11.27
CA LEU A 150 -19.65 26.48 12.14
C LEU A 150 -20.29 26.36 13.52
N ALA A 151 -19.49 26.05 14.53
CA ALA A 151 -19.91 26.16 15.91
C ALA A 151 -19.61 27.59 16.39
N ILE A 152 -20.64 28.42 16.50
CA ILE A 152 -20.52 29.77 17.09
C ILE A 152 -20.78 29.60 18.58
N ASN A 153 -19.79 29.95 19.39
CA ASN A 153 -19.91 29.93 20.86
C ASN A 153 -20.27 31.34 21.35
#